data_901b5b220eadbd796472419dba47b7b4
#
_entry.id   901b5b220eadbd796472419dba47b7b4
#
_cell.length_a   1.000
_cell.length_b   1.000
_cell.length_c   1.000
_cell.angle_alpha   90.00
_cell.angle_beta   90.00
_cell.angle_gamma   90.00
#
_symmetry.space_group_name_H-M   'P 1'
#
loop_
_entity.id
_entity.type
_entity.pdbx_description
1 polymer ?
#
loop_
_entity_poly.entity_id
_entity_poly.type
_entity_poly.pdbx_seq_one_letter_code
_entity_poly.pdbx_strand_id
1 'polypeptide(L)'
;MPKKSDNVKKASRTPAETGLASYRRPREPINLVIFGGAGDLAWRKLIPALFDLFKDGCTPESFAVTILDAAPIRESDLLKRFHDGVRQFSQNRLRESDWKEFSRHISYAKEDFTDKSTYSRLSEQLAAMEKGWDARAVSIYYLATPPRFFSIIADMLGKAGLNRKRKHARILLEKPIGHDLKSTLEINRVITARFHESQIFRIDHYLGKETVRNILAFRFANLLFEPVWDRRYVDHISITVAEQVGLERRGSYYESAGALRDMVQNHLLQLLCLIAMEPPVSFDADEVRNRKVDVLHAVRRYPAELTGDYAVRGQYGPGRMDGRKVPGYREEPGVAPGSNTETFAALRLFIDNWRWQDVPFYLRTGKRLGKQTSEIVIHFRPVPHQSFPLEATINWMPVSLTLCIQPREGIVLRFQAKRPGAEVVLQPVTMHFSYRDAFGLPSPDAYKTLLWDLMIGDATIFMRADQVEAAWSILMPVLEYWDTHPAADFPNYAAGSWGPKEAETLVARQGCIWPFPTSLPPVHPAVML
;
A
#
# COMPACT_ATOMS: atom_id res chain seq x y z
N MET A 1 42.03 27.45 -48.84
CA MET A 1 41.62 27.08 -47.43
C MET A 1 40.39 26.19 -47.53
N PRO A 2 40.45 24.91 -47.17
CA PRO A 2 39.35 24.00 -47.31
C PRO A 2 38.44 24.01 -46.04
N LYS A 3 37.12 23.94 -46.27
CA LYS A 3 36.07 23.86 -45.27
C LYS A 3 36.16 22.50 -44.53
N LYS A 4 36.29 22.52 -43.21
CA LYS A 4 36.11 21.35 -42.35
C LYS A 4 34.62 21.04 -42.20
N SER A 5 34.22 19.88 -42.66
CA SER A 5 32.91 19.29 -42.37
C SER A 5 32.94 18.66 -40.98
N ASP A 6 32.18 19.22 -40.03
CA ASP A 6 31.97 18.61 -38.73
C ASP A 6 30.97 17.44 -38.88
N ASN A 7 31.56 16.24 -38.91
CA ASN A 7 30.82 14.99 -38.76
C ASN A 7 30.50 14.78 -37.27
N VAL A 8 29.35 15.28 -36.80
CA VAL A 8 28.80 14.90 -35.49
C VAL A 8 28.34 13.46 -35.59
N LYS A 9 29.16 12.54 -35.11
CA LYS A 9 28.75 11.14 -34.89
C LYS A 9 27.56 11.12 -33.92
N LYS A 10 26.39 10.76 -34.40
CA LYS A 10 25.26 10.34 -33.55
C LYS A 10 25.74 9.12 -32.73
N ALA A 11 26.08 9.34 -31.47
CA ALA A 11 26.29 8.26 -30.53
C ALA A 11 24.97 7.50 -30.39
N SER A 12 24.99 6.23 -30.75
CA SER A 12 23.88 5.32 -30.48
C SER A 12 23.73 5.22 -28.96
N ARG A 13 22.64 5.74 -28.40
CA ARG A 13 22.29 5.59 -27.00
C ARG A 13 22.15 4.10 -26.71
N THR A 14 22.95 3.59 -25.79
CA THR A 14 22.83 2.23 -25.26
C THR A 14 21.49 2.08 -24.52
N PRO A 15 20.89 0.88 -24.43
CA PRO A 15 19.61 0.63 -23.74
C PRO A 15 19.58 1.03 -22.25
N ALA A 16 20.72 1.37 -21.63
CA ALA A 16 20.84 1.88 -20.27
C ALA A 16 20.38 3.34 -20.08
N GLU A 17 20.09 4.07 -21.15
CA GLU A 17 19.67 5.49 -21.10
C GLU A 17 18.14 5.70 -21.27
N THR A 18 17.37 4.64 -21.47
CA THR A 18 15.92 4.67 -21.34
C THR A 18 15.60 4.41 -19.88
N GLY A 19 15.20 5.45 -19.14
CA GLY A 19 14.96 5.51 -17.69
C GLY A 19 13.96 4.52 -17.08
N LEU A 20 14.01 3.28 -17.48
CA LEU A 20 13.48 2.15 -16.71
C LEU A 20 14.47 1.94 -15.56
N ALA A 21 14.04 2.25 -14.32
CA ALA A 21 14.70 1.76 -13.14
C ALA A 21 14.87 0.25 -13.34
N SER A 22 16.07 -0.17 -13.67
CA SER A 22 16.34 -1.56 -14.06
C SER A 22 16.24 -2.41 -12.80
N TYR A 23 15.10 -3.06 -12.61
CA TYR A 23 15.03 -4.19 -11.71
C TYR A 23 16.14 -5.16 -12.10
N ARG A 24 17.10 -5.36 -11.21
CA ARG A 24 18.19 -6.28 -11.50
C ARG A 24 17.66 -7.70 -11.53
N ARG A 25 18.08 -8.47 -12.51
CA ARG A 25 17.73 -9.89 -12.59
C ARG A 25 18.25 -10.63 -11.34
N PRO A 26 17.40 -11.34 -10.57
CA PRO A 26 17.87 -12.18 -9.47
C PRO A 26 18.89 -13.21 -9.99
N ARG A 27 19.96 -13.43 -9.24
CA ARG A 27 21.05 -14.36 -9.66
C ARG A 27 20.72 -15.81 -9.37
N GLU A 28 19.97 -16.05 -8.29
CA GLU A 28 19.63 -17.40 -7.85
C GLU A 28 18.35 -17.90 -8.53
N PRO A 29 18.25 -19.19 -8.86
CA PRO A 29 17.00 -19.82 -9.29
C PRO A 29 15.87 -19.59 -8.28
N ILE A 30 14.63 -19.49 -8.77
CA ILE A 30 13.47 -19.25 -7.90
C ILE A 30 12.37 -20.27 -8.17
N ASN A 31 11.93 -20.91 -7.09
CA ASN A 31 10.69 -21.67 -7.02
C ASN A 31 9.63 -20.85 -6.28
N LEU A 32 8.67 -20.29 -6.98
CA LEU A 32 7.53 -19.59 -6.39
C LEU A 32 6.35 -20.54 -6.25
N VAL A 33 5.98 -20.89 -5.03
CA VAL A 33 4.84 -21.74 -4.70
C VAL A 33 3.70 -20.86 -4.19
N ILE A 34 2.56 -20.82 -4.90
CA ILE A 34 1.41 -20.01 -4.56
C ILE A 34 0.29 -20.90 -4.02
N PHE A 35 0.06 -20.86 -2.72
CA PHE A 35 -1.06 -21.52 -2.07
C PHE A 35 -2.33 -20.68 -2.26
N GLY A 36 -3.42 -21.29 -2.73
CA GLY A 36 -4.65 -20.58 -3.08
C GLY A 36 -4.57 -19.85 -4.42
N GLY A 37 -3.67 -20.29 -5.31
CA GLY A 37 -3.35 -19.58 -6.53
C GLY A 37 -4.40 -19.69 -7.65
N ALA A 38 -5.46 -20.48 -7.50
CA ALA A 38 -6.61 -20.44 -8.41
C ALA A 38 -7.61 -19.29 -8.09
N GLY A 39 -7.34 -18.50 -7.03
CA GLY A 39 -8.18 -17.41 -6.56
C GLY A 39 -8.10 -16.14 -7.42
N ASP A 40 -8.91 -15.14 -7.02
CA ASP A 40 -9.03 -13.83 -7.70
C ASP A 40 -7.73 -13.01 -7.65
N LEU A 41 -6.99 -13.06 -6.52
CA LEU A 41 -5.74 -12.33 -6.36
C LEU A 41 -4.67 -12.78 -7.38
N ALA A 42 -4.52 -14.10 -7.57
CA ALA A 42 -3.57 -14.63 -8.54
C ALA A 42 -3.94 -14.18 -9.95
N TRP A 43 -5.21 -14.28 -10.32
CA TRP A 43 -5.71 -13.89 -11.63
C TRP A 43 -5.54 -12.39 -11.92
N ARG A 44 -5.91 -11.52 -10.95
CA ARG A 44 -5.91 -10.06 -11.17
C ARG A 44 -4.56 -9.40 -10.93
N LYS A 45 -3.72 -9.96 -10.06
CA LYS A 45 -2.53 -9.28 -9.56
C LYS A 45 -1.25 -10.08 -9.72
N LEU A 46 -1.18 -11.31 -9.18
CA LEU A 46 0.10 -12.01 -9.08
C LEU A 46 0.62 -12.44 -10.45
N ILE A 47 -0.22 -13.12 -11.25
CA ILE A 47 0.19 -13.63 -12.55
C ILE A 47 0.46 -12.49 -13.56
N PRO A 48 -0.37 -11.42 -13.64
CA PRO A 48 -0.04 -10.24 -14.45
C PRO A 48 1.29 -9.58 -14.04
N ALA A 49 1.54 -9.40 -12.75
CA ALA A 49 2.78 -8.80 -12.26
C ALA A 49 4.01 -9.69 -12.52
N LEU A 50 3.88 -11.02 -12.39
CA LEU A 50 4.93 -11.98 -12.75
C LEU A 50 5.21 -11.99 -14.26
N PHE A 51 4.17 -11.90 -15.08
CA PHE A 51 4.33 -11.76 -16.52
C PHE A 51 5.06 -10.46 -16.88
N ASP A 52 4.74 -9.35 -16.22
CA ASP A 52 5.43 -8.07 -16.42
C ASP A 52 6.91 -8.16 -16.03
N LEU A 53 7.23 -8.80 -14.90
CA LEU A 53 8.63 -9.06 -14.51
C LEU A 53 9.36 -9.95 -15.51
N PHE A 54 8.69 -10.97 -16.01
CA PHE A 54 9.24 -11.88 -17.04
C PHE A 54 9.55 -11.12 -18.35
N LYS A 55 8.59 -10.31 -18.82
CA LYS A 55 8.75 -9.51 -20.04
C LYS A 55 9.88 -8.50 -19.95
N ASP A 56 10.07 -7.90 -18.78
CA ASP A 56 11.11 -6.92 -18.54
C ASP A 56 12.49 -7.57 -18.26
N GLY A 57 12.60 -8.91 -18.37
CA GLY A 57 13.83 -9.65 -18.10
C GLY A 57 14.27 -9.64 -16.64
N CYS A 58 13.33 -9.43 -15.71
CA CYS A 58 13.58 -9.27 -14.28
C CYS A 58 13.36 -10.56 -13.48
N THR A 59 12.99 -11.67 -14.13
CA THR A 59 12.99 -13.01 -13.52
C THR A 59 14.34 -13.71 -13.72
N PRO A 60 14.78 -14.63 -12.83
CA PRO A 60 16.00 -15.40 -13.05
C PRO A 60 15.87 -16.34 -14.27
N GLU A 61 16.98 -16.89 -14.75
CA GLU A 61 16.96 -17.86 -15.88
C GLU A 61 16.21 -19.12 -15.53
N SER A 62 16.48 -19.64 -14.34
CA SER A 62 15.78 -20.79 -13.78
C SER A 62 14.68 -20.28 -12.85
N PHE A 63 13.45 -20.34 -13.34
CA PHE A 63 12.28 -19.82 -12.65
C PHE A 63 11.09 -20.76 -12.82
N ALA A 64 10.38 -21.07 -11.74
CA ALA A 64 9.16 -21.87 -11.79
C ALA A 64 8.09 -21.29 -10.84
N VAL A 65 6.83 -21.41 -11.26
CA VAL A 65 5.64 -21.05 -10.48
C VAL A 65 4.78 -22.29 -10.29
N THR A 66 4.66 -22.75 -9.06
CA THR A 66 3.79 -23.88 -8.71
C THR A 66 2.53 -23.35 -8.05
N ILE A 67 1.38 -23.59 -8.66
CA ILE A 67 0.07 -23.21 -8.11
C ILE A 67 -0.49 -24.40 -7.35
N LEU A 68 -0.76 -24.21 -6.06
CA LEU A 68 -1.43 -25.19 -5.20
C LEU A 68 -2.81 -24.66 -4.80
N ASP A 69 -3.87 -25.41 -5.04
CA ASP A 69 -5.23 -25.03 -4.67
C ASP A 69 -6.11 -26.27 -4.47
N ALA A 70 -7.15 -26.15 -3.63
CA ALA A 70 -8.14 -27.20 -3.43
C ALA A 70 -9.19 -27.24 -4.56
N ALA A 71 -9.25 -26.25 -5.43
CA ALA A 71 -10.24 -26.13 -6.49
C ALA A 71 -10.07 -27.26 -7.54
N PRO A 72 -11.15 -27.95 -7.94
CA PRO A 72 -11.09 -28.98 -8.96
C PRO A 72 -11.09 -28.37 -10.39
N ILE A 73 -10.01 -27.65 -10.73
CA ILE A 73 -9.84 -27.01 -12.04
C ILE A 73 -8.79 -27.77 -12.85
N ARG A 74 -8.96 -27.86 -14.17
CA ARG A 74 -7.90 -28.42 -15.04
C ARG A 74 -6.83 -27.35 -15.27
N GLU A 75 -5.58 -27.76 -15.35
CA GLU A 75 -4.45 -26.84 -15.59
C GLU A 75 -4.67 -25.99 -16.86
N SER A 76 -5.17 -26.60 -17.94
CA SER A 76 -5.49 -25.88 -19.19
C SER A 76 -6.50 -24.76 -19.00
N ASP A 77 -7.53 -24.96 -18.15
CA ASP A 77 -8.58 -23.97 -17.88
C ASP A 77 -8.03 -22.85 -16.97
N LEU A 78 -7.17 -23.21 -16.01
CA LEU A 78 -6.47 -22.26 -15.17
C LEU A 78 -5.53 -21.36 -15.98
N LEU A 79 -4.72 -21.95 -16.88
CA LEU A 79 -3.82 -21.20 -17.76
C LEU A 79 -4.59 -20.27 -18.71
N LYS A 80 -5.76 -20.71 -19.24
CA LYS A 80 -6.63 -19.84 -20.02
C LYS A 80 -7.13 -18.63 -19.20
N ARG A 81 -7.57 -18.89 -17.97
CA ARG A 81 -7.98 -17.82 -17.05
C ARG A 81 -6.84 -16.85 -16.75
N PHE A 82 -5.62 -17.35 -16.55
CA PHE A 82 -4.44 -16.53 -16.33
C PHE A 82 -4.07 -15.69 -17.57
N HIS A 83 -4.17 -16.27 -18.75
CA HIS A 83 -3.99 -15.54 -20.00
C HIS A 83 -4.96 -14.35 -20.13
N ASP A 84 -6.24 -14.56 -19.80
CA ASP A 84 -7.24 -13.47 -19.78
C ASP A 84 -6.91 -12.42 -18.71
N GLY A 85 -6.39 -12.84 -17.54
CA GLY A 85 -5.92 -11.93 -16.49
C GLY A 85 -4.74 -11.06 -16.95
N VAL A 86 -3.75 -11.66 -17.59
CA VAL A 86 -2.61 -10.93 -18.17
C VAL A 86 -3.08 -9.95 -19.25
N ARG A 87 -3.99 -10.37 -20.14
CA ARG A 87 -4.56 -9.48 -21.17
C ARG A 87 -5.25 -8.25 -20.58
N GLN A 88 -5.93 -8.43 -19.45
CA GLN A 88 -6.74 -7.37 -18.82
C GLN A 88 -5.95 -6.49 -17.86
N PHE A 89 -4.97 -7.02 -17.13
CA PHE A 89 -4.36 -6.35 -15.97
C PHE A 89 -2.86 -6.13 -16.08
N SER A 90 -2.15 -6.73 -17.03
CA SER A 90 -0.71 -6.48 -17.26
C SER A 90 -0.47 -5.06 -17.76
N GLN A 91 0.62 -4.45 -17.32
CA GLN A 91 1.10 -3.18 -17.83
C GLN A 91 1.78 -3.32 -19.19
N ASN A 92 2.31 -4.49 -19.49
CA ASN A 92 2.91 -4.82 -20.76
C ASN A 92 1.88 -5.34 -21.77
N ARG A 93 2.11 -5.04 -23.05
CA ARG A 93 1.27 -5.59 -24.12
C ARG A 93 1.50 -7.11 -24.21
N LEU A 94 0.43 -7.89 -24.07
CA LEU A 94 0.46 -9.33 -24.27
C LEU A 94 0.67 -9.69 -25.74
N ARG A 95 1.67 -10.53 -26.03
CA ARG A 95 1.86 -11.23 -27.30
C ARG A 95 1.75 -12.73 -27.03
N GLU A 96 1.14 -13.47 -27.95
CA GLU A 96 0.94 -14.92 -27.80
C GLU A 96 2.25 -15.71 -27.67
N SER A 97 3.32 -15.25 -28.34
CA SER A 97 4.67 -15.83 -28.19
C SER A 97 5.18 -15.72 -26.76
N ASP A 98 5.01 -14.54 -26.14
CA ASP A 98 5.49 -14.24 -24.79
C ASP A 98 4.70 -15.05 -23.75
N TRP A 99 3.38 -15.14 -23.95
CA TRP A 99 2.54 -16.00 -23.11
C TRP A 99 2.93 -17.47 -23.19
N LYS A 100 3.15 -17.97 -24.40
CA LYS A 100 3.55 -19.37 -24.61
C LYS A 100 4.89 -19.69 -23.93
N GLU A 101 5.81 -18.74 -23.89
CA GLU A 101 7.07 -18.87 -23.18
C GLU A 101 6.86 -18.81 -21.67
N PHE A 102 6.19 -17.77 -21.17
CA PHE A 102 5.91 -17.60 -19.75
C PHE A 102 5.11 -18.74 -19.14
N SER A 103 4.05 -19.21 -19.82
CA SER A 103 3.17 -20.26 -19.30
C SER A 103 3.86 -21.61 -19.07
N ARG A 104 5.00 -21.88 -19.72
CA ARG A 104 5.82 -23.08 -19.49
C ARG A 104 6.43 -23.14 -18.10
N HIS A 105 6.54 -21.98 -17.44
CA HIS A 105 7.05 -21.89 -16.07
C HIS A 105 5.95 -22.16 -15.02
N ILE A 106 4.69 -22.27 -15.42
CA ILE A 106 3.55 -22.43 -14.52
C ILE A 106 3.10 -23.88 -14.50
N SER A 107 2.97 -24.46 -13.31
CA SER A 107 2.36 -25.76 -13.08
C SER A 107 1.25 -25.65 -12.04
N TYR A 108 0.25 -26.55 -12.12
CA TYR A 108 -0.86 -26.62 -11.19
C TYR A 108 -0.95 -28.00 -10.55
N ALA A 109 -1.18 -28.04 -9.24
CA ALA A 109 -1.54 -29.24 -8.52
C ALA A 109 -2.76 -28.98 -7.61
N LYS A 110 -3.76 -29.87 -7.72
CA LYS A 110 -4.89 -29.87 -6.78
C LYS A 110 -4.45 -30.50 -5.47
N GLU A 111 -4.45 -29.72 -4.39
CA GLU A 111 -3.91 -30.15 -3.11
C GLU A 111 -4.77 -29.68 -1.95
N ASP A 112 -4.85 -30.50 -0.89
CA ASP A 112 -5.41 -30.12 0.41
C ASP A 112 -4.28 -29.60 1.31
N PHE A 113 -4.40 -28.37 1.77
CA PHE A 113 -3.39 -27.73 2.62
C PHE A 113 -3.29 -28.34 4.03
N THR A 114 -4.26 -29.17 4.43
CA THR A 114 -4.25 -29.90 5.69
C THR A 114 -3.63 -31.28 5.59
N ASP A 115 -3.43 -31.78 4.36
CA ASP A 115 -2.83 -33.10 4.12
C ASP A 115 -1.30 -33.04 4.14
N LYS A 116 -0.68 -33.83 5.01
CA LYS A 116 0.77 -33.95 5.15
C LYS A 116 1.44 -34.44 3.84
N SER A 117 0.76 -35.28 3.06
CA SER A 117 1.30 -35.81 1.79
C SER A 117 1.51 -34.72 0.74
N THR A 118 0.73 -33.64 0.77
CA THR A 118 0.90 -32.44 -0.07
C THR A 118 2.33 -31.90 0.05
N TYR A 119 2.83 -31.79 1.26
CA TYR A 119 4.15 -31.21 1.52
C TYR A 119 5.30 -32.16 1.21
N SER A 120 5.07 -33.48 1.29
CA SER A 120 6.03 -34.48 0.82
C SER A 120 6.20 -34.42 -0.71
N ARG A 121 5.07 -34.42 -1.46
CA ARG A 121 5.09 -34.23 -2.91
C ARG A 121 5.73 -32.92 -3.33
N LEU A 122 5.40 -31.83 -2.64
CA LEU A 122 6.01 -30.51 -2.87
C LEU A 122 7.53 -30.56 -2.67
N SER A 123 8.00 -31.19 -1.59
CA SER A 123 9.43 -31.35 -1.31
C SER A 123 10.17 -32.11 -2.40
N GLU A 124 9.59 -33.20 -2.89
CA GLU A 124 10.13 -34.00 -4.01
C GLU A 124 10.16 -33.19 -5.31
N GLN A 125 9.09 -32.45 -5.62
CA GLN A 125 9.02 -31.60 -6.81
C GLN A 125 10.08 -30.49 -6.78
N LEU A 126 10.24 -29.78 -5.65
CA LEU A 126 11.24 -28.73 -5.50
C LEU A 126 12.67 -29.28 -5.62
N ALA A 127 12.94 -30.46 -5.03
CA ALA A 127 14.24 -31.14 -5.16
C ALA A 127 14.53 -31.57 -6.60
N ALA A 128 13.54 -32.06 -7.34
CA ALA A 128 13.68 -32.43 -8.74
C ALA A 128 13.98 -31.17 -9.61
N MET A 129 13.35 -30.03 -9.34
CA MET A 129 13.64 -28.76 -10.02
C MET A 129 15.08 -28.30 -9.76
N GLU A 130 15.53 -28.26 -8.48
CA GLU A 130 16.91 -27.91 -8.13
C GLU A 130 17.92 -28.82 -8.85
N LYS A 131 17.65 -30.14 -8.91
CA LYS A 131 18.49 -31.08 -9.64
C LYS A 131 18.51 -30.83 -11.16
N GLY A 132 17.34 -30.49 -11.74
CA GLY A 132 17.24 -30.18 -13.18
C GLY A 132 17.96 -28.89 -13.57
N TRP A 133 18.09 -27.95 -12.65
CA TRP A 133 18.82 -26.69 -12.84
C TRP A 133 20.30 -26.75 -12.45
N ASP A 134 20.74 -27.88 -11.88
CA ASP A 134 22.07 -28.03 -11.27
C ASP A 134 22.44 -26.87 -10.34
N ALA A 135 21.46 -26.33 -9.64
CA ALA A 135 21.60 -25.17 -8.79
C ALA A 135 20.61 -25.16 -7.64
N ARG A 136 21.01 -24.59 -6.51
CA ARG A 136 20.12 -24.30 -5.41
C ARG A 136 19.15 -23.18 -5.77
N ALA A 137 17.87 -23.36 -5.42
CA ALA A 137 16.84 -22.36 -5.63
C ALA A 137 16.42 -21.66 -4.32
N VAL A 138 15.96 -20.44 -4.43
CA VAL A 138 15.18 -19.78 -3.40
C VAL A 138 13.73 -20.24 -3.54
N SER A 139 13.21 -20.94 -2.53
CA SER A 139 11.81 -21.36 -2.46
C SER A 139 11.00 -20.27 -1.75
N ILE A 140 10.02 -19.72 -2.44
CA ILE A 140 9.12 -18.68 -1.95
C ILE A 140 7.73 -19.28 -1.80
N TYR A 141 7.21 -19.30 -0.58
CA TYR A 141 5.87 -19.81 -0.25
C TYR A 141 4.93 -18.63 -0.10
N TYR A 142 4.14 -18.35 -1.13
CA TYR A 142 3.16 -17.25 -1.17
C TYR A 142 1.80 -17.75 -0.69
N LEU A 143 1.31 -17.24 0.45
CA LEU A 143 0.03 -17.62 1.02
C LEU A 143 -1.08 -16.67 0.52
N ALA A 144 -1.62 -16.95 -0.66
CA ALA A 144 -2.79 -16.28 -1.25
C ALA A 144 -4.12 -16.91 -0.78
N THR A 145 -4.12 -17.47 0.42
CA THR A 145 -5.25 -18.18 1.04
C THR A 145 -5.95 -17.33 2.10
N PRO A 146 -7.17 -17.70 2.53
CA PRO A 146 -7.76 -17.13 3.74
C PRO A 146 -6.83 -17.30 4.96
N PRO A 147 -6.80 -16.33 5.91
CA PRO A 147 -5.87 -16.32 7.05
C PRO A 147 -5.90 -17.57 7.93
N ARG A 148 -7.05 -18.27 8.01
CA ARG A 148 -7.19 -19.54 8.75
C ARG A 148 -6.21 -20.64 8.33
N PHE A 149 -5.66 -20.55 7.11
CA PHE A 149 -4.69 -21.52 6.59
C PHE A 149 -3.23 -21.12 6.86
N PHE A 150 -2.95 -19.87 7.26
CA PHE A 150 -1.57 -19.40 7.43
C PHE A 150 -0.77 -20.25 8.42
N SER A 151 -1.34 -20.47 9.63
CA SER A 151 -0.71 -21.29 10.66
C SER A 151 -0.56 -22.76 10.22
N ILE A 152 -1.56 -23.31 9.54
CA ILE A 152 -1.56 -24.70 9.06
C ILE A 152 -0.44 -24.90 8.03
N ILE A 153 -0.39 -24.04 7.01
CA ILE A 153 0.61 -24.14 5.92
C ILE A 153 2.01 -23.94 6.49
N ALA A 154 2.22 -22.94 7.35
CA ALA A 154 3.52 -22.67 7.95
C ALA A 154 4.01 -23.84 8.83
N ASP A 155 3.13 -24.45 9.63
CA ASP A 155 3.45 -25.60 10.45
C ASP A 155 3.82 -26.83 9.58
N MET A 156 3.05 -27.11 8.53
CA MET A 156 3.29 -28.21 7.63
C MET A 156 4.58 -28.04 6.81
N LEU A 157 4.85 -26.83 6.29
CA LEU A 157 6.13 -26.51 5.63
C LEU A 157 7.32 -26.75 6.59
N GLY A 158 7.17 -26.33 7.86
CA GLY A 158 8.18 -26.57 8.89
C GLY A 158 8.40 -28.07 9.18
N LYS A 159 7.33 -28.84 9.33
CA LYS A 159 7.40 -30.31 9.54
C LYS A 159 8.04 -31.03 8.36
N ALA A 160 7.80 -30.59 7.14
CA ALA A 160 8.43 -31.13 5.93
C ALA A 160 9.89 -30.67 5.76
N GLY A 161 10.40 -29.79 6.62
CA GLY A 161 11.77 -29.27 6.53
C GLY A 161 12.02 -28.26 5.41
N LEU A 162 10.96 -27.75 4.79
CA LEU A 162 11.00 -26.82 3.68
C LEU A 162 11.41 -25.39 4.06
N ASN A 163 11.51 -25.11 5.37
CA ASN A 163 11.96 -23.84 5.97
C ASN A 163 13.44 -23.84 6.38
N ARG A 164 14.13 -24.98 6.39
CA ARG A 164 15.45 -25.17 7.06
C ARG A 164 16.56 -24.31 6.49
N LYS A 165 16.54 -24.06 5.21
CA LYS A 165 17.57 -23.24 4.53
C LYS A 165 17.21 -21.75 4.65
N ARG A 166 17.59 -21.09 5.75
CA ARG A 166 17.17 -19.72 6.07
C ARG A 166 17.33 -18.70 4.92
N LYS A 167 18.42 -18.76 4.17
CA LYS A 167 18.68 -17.86 3.04
C LYS A 167 17.86 -18.20 1.77
N HIS A 168 17.37 -19.43 1.67
CA HIS A 168 16.73 -19.96 0.46
C HIS A 168 15.26 -20.36 0.67
N ALA A 169 14.67 -20.03 1.82
CA ALA A 169 13.25 -20.27 2.07
C ALA A 169 12.61 -18.99 2.58
N ARG A 170 11.56 -18.53 1.92
CA ARG A 170 10.80 -17.32 2.28
C ARG A 170 9.32 -17.66 2.32
N ILE A 171 8.62 -17.11 3.32
CA ILE A 171 7.16 -17.22 3.41
C ILE A 171 6.55 -15.84 3.34
N LEU A 172 5.55 -15.65 2.48
CA LEU A 172 4.83 -14.40 2.35
C LEU A 172 3.37 -14.56 2.76
N LEU A 173 2.92 -13.64 3.59
CA LEU A 173 1.56 -13.57 4.12
C LEU A 173 0.82 -12.37 3.54
N GLU A 174 -0.36 -12.65 2.98
CA GLU A 174 -1.30 -11.62 2.55
C GLU A 174 -2.11 -11.07 3.73
N LYS A 175 -2.67 -9.87 3.54
CA LYS A 175 -3.62 -9.31 4.49
C LYS A 175 -4.99 -10.03 4.40
N PRO A 176 -5.74 -10.07 5.53
CA PRO A 176 -5.41 -9.55 6.87
C PRO A 176 -4.54 -10.52 7.66
N ILE A 177 -3.65 -9.97 8.50
CA ILE A 177 -2.88 -10.76 9.46
C ILE A 177 -3.57 -10.62 10.82
N GLY A 178 -4.44 -11.59 11.10
CA GLY A 178 -5.37 -11.51 12.22
C GLY A 178 -6.54 -10.55 11.96
N HIS A 179 -7.48 -10.53 12.90
CA HIS A 179 -8.64 -9.62 12.93
C HIS A 179 -8.67 -8.78 14.22
N ASP A 180 -7.78 -9.09 15.15
CA ASP A 180 -7.50 -8.40 16.39
C ASP A 180 -6.06 -8.71 16.87
N LEU A 181 -5.64 -8.12 17.99
CA LEU A 181 -4.31 -8.36 18.55
C LEU A 181 -4.11 -9.83 18.94
N LYS A 182 -5.12 -10.47 19.55
CA LYS A 182 -5.03 -11.85 20.03
C LYS A 182 -4.79 -12.84 18.89
N SER A 183 -5.58 -12.76 17.85
CA SER A 183 -5.44 -13.61 16.65
C SER A 183 -4.13 -13.37 15.92
N THR A 184 -3.66 -12.12 15.88
CA THR A 184 -2.37 -11.74 15.30
C THR A 184 -1.21 -12.36 16.06
N LEU A 185 -1.20 -12.28 17.40
CA LEU A 185 -0.20 -12.90 18.26
C LEU A 185 -0.16 -14.42 18.08
N GLU A 186 -1.32 -15.07 17.96
CA GLU A 186 -1.38 -16.51 17.70
C GLU A 186 -0.82 -16.90 16.33
N ILE A 187 -1.17 -16.18 15.27
CA ILE A 187 -0.62 -16.40 13.93
C ILE A 187 0.90 -16.19 13.95
N ASN A 188 1.38 -15.08 14.52
CA ASN A 188 2.82 -14.80 14.62
C ASN A 188 3.54 -15.91 15.42
N ARG A 189 2.99 -16.33 16.56
CA ARG A 189 3.57 -17.40 17.39
C ARG A 189 3.78 -18.70 16.62
N VAL A 190 2.79 -19.12 15.83
CA VAL A 190 2.88 -20.36 15.04
C VAL A 190 3.91 -20.22 13.92
N ILE A 191 3.90 -19.09 13.20
CA ILE A 191 4.78 -18.87 12.05
C ILE A 191 6.23 -18.72 12.51
N THR A 192 6.49 -17.92 13.57
CA THR A 192 7.86 -17.72 14.09
C THR A 192 8.43 -18.95 14.80
N ALA A 193 7.58 -19.89 15.24
CA ALA A 193 8.05 -21.20 15.71
C ALA A 193 8.64 -22.06 14.56
N ARG A 194 8.34 -21.76 13.29
CA ARG A 194 8.79 -22.53 12.12
C ARG A 194 9.77 -21.75 11.24
N PHE A 195 9.56 -20.46 11.05
CA PHE A 195 10.37 -19.60 10.22
C PHE A 195 11.04 -18.53 11.06
N HIS A 196 12.28 -18.21 10.78
CA HIS A 196 12.95 -17.04 11.35
C HIS A 196 12.34 -15.76 10.77
N GLU A 197 12.28 -14.66 11.54
CA GLU A 197 11.65 -13.41 11.06
C GLU A 197 12.25 -12.91 9.73
N SER A 198 13.55 -13.11 9.50
CA SER A 198 14.19 -12.77 8.21
C SER A 198 13.70 -13.58 6.99
N GLN A 199 12.91 -14.63 7.23
CA GLN A 199 12.28 -15.45 6.17
C GLN A 199 10.82 -15.05 5.95
N ILE A 200 10.25 -14.19 6.82
CA ILE A 200 8.82 -13.88 6.84
C ILE A 200 8.60 -12.51 6.21
N PHE A 201 7.76 -12.46 5.20
CA PHE A 201 7.37 -11.27 4.46
C PHE A 201 5.88 -11.05 4.64
N ARG A 202 5.48 -9.95 5.31
CA ARG A 202 4.07 -9.57 5.51
C ARG A 202 3.74 -8.40 4.61
N ILE A 203 2.79 -8.63 3.71
CA ILE A 203 2.49 -7.66 2.65
C ILE A 203 1.57 -6.55 3.15
N ASP A 204 1.93 -5.32 2.80
CA ASP A 204 1.03 -4.20 2.65
C ASP A 204 1.26 -3.60 1.25
N HIS A 205 0.29 -3.79 0.35
CA HIS A 205 0.47 -3.38 -1.04
C HIS A 205 0.61 -1.86 -1.24
N TYR A 206 0.24 -1.01 -0.26
CA TYR A 206 0.53 0.42 -0.30
C TYR A 206 2.02 0.70 -0.25
N LEU A 207 2.80 -0.09 0.49
CA LEU A 207 4.25 0.04 0.57
C LEU A 207 4.96 -0.30 -0.76
N GLY A 208 4.31 -1.05 -1.64
CA GLY A 208 4.81 -1.33 -2.99
C GLY A 208 4.59 -0.20 -4.00
N LYS A 209 3.81 0.84 -3.65
CA LYS A 209 3.57 1.99 -4.54
C LYS A 209 4.80 2.90 -4.60
N GLU A 210 5.16 3.35 -5.81
CA GLU A 210 6.35 4.16 -6.04
C GLU A 210 6.33 5.46 -5.23
N THR A 211 5.21 6.18 -5.22
CA THR A 211 5.05 7.40 -4.41
C THR A 211 5.22 7.17 -2.91
N VAL A 212 4.78 6.02 -2.40
CA VAL A 212 4.93 5.69 -0.98
C VAL A 212 6.40 5.40 -0.65
N ARG A 213 7.10 4.67 -1.52
CA ARG A 213 8.56 4.44 -1.41
C ARG A 213 9.34 5.75 -1.50
N ASN A 214 8.91 6.65 -2.37
CA ASN A 214 9.56 7.96 -2.54
C ASN A 214 9.45 8.88 -1.31
N ILE A 215 8.52 8.64 -0.37
CA ILE A 215 8.44 9.43 0.86
C ILE A 215 9.79 9.45 1.60
N LEU A 216 10.45 8.30 1.68
CA LEU A 216 11.77 8.20 2.32
C LEU A 216 12.84 9.00 1.58
N ALA A 217 12.88 8.89 0.24
CA ALA A 217 13.81 9.67 -0.58
C ALA A 217 13.50 11.16 -0.49
N PHE A 218 12.22 11.55 -0.59
CA PHE A 218 11.79 12.94 -0.47
C PHE A 218 12.22 13.56 0.86
N ARG A 219 12.02 12.87 1.97
CA ARG A 219 12.38 13.35 3.30
C ARG A 219 13.89 13.36 3.52
N PHE A 220 14.58 12.25 3.24
CA PHE A 220 15.95 12.03 3.74
C PHE A 220 17.04 12.31 2.72
N ALA A 221 16.71 12.53 1.45
CA ALA A 221 17.67 12.96 0.44
C ALA A 221 17.64 14.48 0.16
N ASN A 222 16.73 15.23 0.80
CA ASN A 222 16.53 16.66 0.54
C ASN A 222 16.62 17.48 1.83
N LEU A 223 17.75 18.15 2.01
CA LEU A 223 18.01 18.99 3.20
C LEU A 223 16.97 20.08 3.44
N LEU A 224 16.28 20.52 2.40
CA LEU A 224 15.27 21.60 2.49
C LEU A 224 14.07 21.23 3.36
N PHE A 225 13.64 19.96 3.39
CA PHE A 225 12.40 19.55 4.04
C PHE A 225 12.63 19.06 5.48
N GLU A 226 13.64 18.29 5.75
CA GLU A 226 13.83 17.64 7.06
C GLU A 226 13.96 18.65 8.24
N PRO A 227 14.63 19.81 8.12
CA PRO A 227 14.68 20.80 9.22
C PRO A 227 13.34 21.40 9.62
N VAL A 228 12.34 21.39 8.74
CA VAL A 228 11.00 21.90 9.00
C VAL A 228 9.98 20.78 9.26
N TRP A 229 10.43 19.53 9.39
CA TRP A 229 9.59 18.35 9.53
C TRP A 229 9.39 17.94 10.98
N ASP A 230 8.94 18.92 11.81
CA ASP A 230 8.69 18.70 13.22
C ASP A 230 7.62 19.66 13.79
N ARG A 231 7.27 19.50 15.06
CA ARG A 231 6.26 20.26 15.79
C ARG A 231 6.46 21.79 15.82
N ARG A 232 7.67 22.27 15.53
CA ARG A 232 7.95 23.72 15.49
C ARG A 232 7.33 24.39 14.28
N TYR A 233 7.23 23.63 13.18
CA TYR A 233 6.81 24.14 11.88
C TYR A 233 5.52 23.50 11.38
N VAL A 234 5.29 22.23 11.71
CA VAL A 234 4.07 21.50 11.32
C VAL A 234 2.95 21.77 12.32
N ASP A 235 1.79 22.16 11.79
CA ASP A 235 0.58 22.40 12.57
C ASP A 235 -0.19 21.09 12.76
N HIS A 236 -0.52 20.42 11.68
CA HIS A 236 -1.15 19.09 11.69
C HIS A 236 -0.86 18.33 10.39
N ILE A 237 -1.13 17.03 10.40
CA ILE A 237 -0.99 16.15 9.24
C ILE A 237 -2.31 15.44 8.99
N SER A 238 -2.76 15.42 7.72
CA SER A 238 -3.95 14.69 7.28
C SER A 238 -3.57 13.57 6.32
N ILE A 239 -3.99 12.34 6.63
CA ILE A 239 -3.81 11.15 5.78
C ILE A 239 -5.18 10.69 5.33
N THR A 240 -5.50 10.80 4.06
CA THR A 240 -6.79 10.41 3.48
C THR A 240 -6.61 9.28 2.47
N VAL A 241 -7.36 8.20 2.65
CA VAL A 241 -7.51 7.13 1.67
C VAL A 241 -9.00 6.94 1.40
N ALA A 242 -9.50 7.55 0.34
CA ALA A 242 -10.91 7.57 -0.03
C ALA A 242 -11.15 6.67 -1.25
N GLU A 243 -12.18 5.83 -1.18
CA GLU A 243 -12.60 4.94 -2.25
C GLU A 243 -13.99 5.34 -2.78
N GLN A 244 -14.13 5.46 -4.12
CA GLN A 244 -15.44 5.66 -4.76
C GLN A 244 -16.23 4.36 -4.91
N VAL A 245 -15.54 3.23 -4.94
CA VAL A 245 -16.17 1.91 -5.10
C VAL A 245 -16.90 1.48 -3.82
N GLY A 246 -17.97 0.67 -3.99
CA GLY A 246 -18.64 -0.02 -2.90
C GLY A 246 -18.00 -1.37 -2.59
N LEU A 247 -18.80 -2.36 -2.22
CA LEU A 247 -18.32 -3.70 -1.86
C LEU A 247 -18.16 -4.62 -3.07
N GLU A 248 -18.87 -4.35 -4.16
CA GLU A 248 -18.96 -5.23 -5.34
C GLU A 248 -19.40 -6.67 -4.93
N ARG A 249 -18.48 -7.66 -5.04
CA ARG A 249 -18.74 -9.06 -4.65
C ARG A 249 -18.14 -9.42 -3.29
N ARG A 250 -17.67 -8.43 -2.51
CA ARG A 250 -16.92 -8.65 -1.26
C ARG A 250 -17.73 -8.36 0.01
N GLY A 251 -19.07 -8.32 -0.08
CA GLY A 251 -19.95 -8.00 1.06
C GLY A 251 -19.66 -8.85 2.29
N SER A 252 -19.68 -10.19 2.15
CA SER A 252 -19.44 -11.11 3.28
C SER A 252 -18.06 -10.97 3.92
N TYR A 253 -17.02 -10.65 3.14
CA TYR A 253 -15.70 -10.35 3.70
C TYR A 253 -15.73 -9.05 4.50
N TYR A 254 -16.32 -8.02 3.93
CA TYR A 254 -16.32 -6.68 4.53
C TYR A 254 -17.13 -6.60 5.82
N GLU A 255 -18.19 -7.42 5.94
CA GLU A 255 -18.98 -7.58 7.18
C GLU A 255 -18.10 -7.93 8.40
N SER A 256 -17.04 -8.69 8.19
CA SER A 256 -16.11 -9.08 9.25
C SER A 256 -14.91 -8.13 9.40
N ALA A 257 -14.64 -7.31 8.40
CA ALA A 257 -13.46 -6.43 8.38
C ALA A 257 -13.79 -5.01 8.83
N GLY A 258 -14.71 -4.33 8.16
CA GLY A 258 -14.95 -2.91 8.33
C GLY A 258 -13.79 -2.03 7.86
N ALA A 259 -13.98 -0.72 7.88
CA ALA A 259 -12.97 0.24 7.42
C ALA A 259 -11.74 0.31 8.33
N LEU A 260 -11.93 0.12 9.63
CA LEU A 260 -10.84 0.21 10.60
C LEU A 260 -9.81 -0.91 10.40
N ARG A 261 -10.29 -2.16 10.27
CA ARG A 261 -9.43 -3.34 10.05
C ARG A 261 -8.89 -3.40 8.63
N ASP A 262 -9.72 -3.07 7.61
CA ASP A 262 -9.31 -3.20 6.21
C ASP A 262 -8.30 -2.13 5.78
N MET A 263 -8.38 -0.92 6.33
CA MET A 263 -7.61 0.22 5.85
C MET A 263 -6.73 0.88 6.91
N VAL A 264 -7.23 1.11 8.13
CA VAL A 264 -6.49 1.88 9.12
C VAL A 264 -5.36 1.06 9.72
N GLN A 265 -5.64 -0.18 10.14
CA GLN A 265 -4.70 -1.09 10.81
C GLN A 265 -3.40 -1.33 10.00
N ASN A 266 -3.52 -1.23 8.70
CA ASN A 266 -2.42 -1.47 7.76
C ASN A 266 -2.04 -0.17 7.04
N HIS A 267 -2.68 0.15 5.94
CA HIS A 267 -2.27 1.20 5.01
C HIS A 267 -2.08 2.57 5.65
N LEU A 268 -3.06 3.06 6.44
CA LEU A 268 -2.97 4.41 7.01
C LEU A 268 -1.90 4.48 8.10
N LEU A 269 -1.79 3.47 8.96
CA LEU A 269 -0.72 3.43 9.97
C LEU A 269 0.66 3.24 9.34
N GLN A 270 0.80 2.54 8.21
CA GLN A 270 2.06 2.47 7.49
C GLN A 270 2.44 3.82 6.86
N LEU A 271 1.48 4.55 6.28
CA LEU A 271 1.71 5.91 5.79
C LEU A 271 2.09 6.86 6.93
N LEU A 272 1.42 6.77 8.07
CA LEU A 272 1.76 7.53 9.28
C LEU A 272 3.21 7.25 9.71
N CYS A 273 3.63 5.97 9.75
CA CYS A 273 5.01 5.62 10.09
C CYS A 273 6.03 6.28 9.16
N LEU A 274 5.83 6.21 7.83
CA LEU A 274 6.76 6.78 6.86
C LEU A 274 6.89 8.31 6.97
N ILE A 275 5.79 8.97 7.32
CA ILE A 275 5.77 10.43 7.52
C ILE A 275 6.40 10.82 8.86
N ALA A 276 6.19 10.02 9.91
CA ALA A 276 6.55 10.42 11.27
C ALA A 276 7.89 9.86 11.77
N MET A 277 8.46 8.85 11.09
CA MET A 277 9.71 8.21 11.54
C MET A 277 10.92 9.14 11.53
N GLU A 278 11.86 8.89 12.41
CA GLU A 278 13.20 9.50 12.38
C GLU A 278 14.01 8.97 11.18
N PRO A 279 15.02 9.72 10.70
CA PRO A 279 15.93 9.22 9.69
C PRO A 279 16.58 7.90 10.15
N PRO A 280 16.57 6.84 9.32
CA PRO A 280 17.27 5.61 9.65
C PRO A 280 18.78 5.82 9.49
N VAL A 281 19.61 5.10 10.26
CA VAL A 281 21.09 5.19 10.17
C VAL A 281 21.62 4.57 8.87
N SER A 282 20.87 3.65 8.27
CA SER A 282 21.11 3.10 6.93
C SER A 282 19.76 2.72 6.30
N PHE A 283 19.75 2.49 4.98
CA PHE A 283 18.55 1.98 4.29
C PHE A 283 18.42 0.45 4.34
N ASP A 284 19.07 -0.20 5.29
CA ASP A 284 18.87 -1.61 5.56
C ASP A 284 17.45 -1.86 6.08
N ALA A 285 16.87 -2.99 5.70
CA ALA A 285 15.47 -3.31 6.00
C ALA A 285 15.14 -3.22 7.50
N ASP A 286 16.04 -3.71 8.37
CA ASP A 286 15.81 -3.68 9.82
C ASP A 286 15.83 -2.26 10.38
N GLU A 287 16.73 -1.38 9.89
CA GLU A 287 16.81 0.00 10.34
C GLU A 287 15.55 0.79 9.98
N VAL A 288 15.06 0.66 8.74
CA VAL A 288 13.81 1.30 8.32
C VAL A 288 12.62 0.76 9.15
N ARG A 289 12.55 -0.56 9.35
CA ARG A 289 11.49 -1.20 10.14
C ARG A 289 11.55 -0.81 11.62
N ASN A 290 12.74 -0.69 12.22
CA ASN A 290 12.92 -0.19 13.59
C ASN A 290 12.32 1.21 13.75
N ARG A 291 12.65 2.16 12.85
CA ARG A 291 12.10 3.53 12.92
C ARG A 291 10.58 3.57 12.78
N LYS A 292 9.99 2.66 12.00
CA LYS A 292 8.52 2.53 11.92
C LYS A 292 7.90 2.02 13.21
N VAL A 293 8.54 1.05 13.88
CA VAL A 293 8.11 0.52 15.17
C VAL A 293 8.18 1.59 16.27
N ASP A 294 9.26 2.40 16.29
CA ASP A 294 9.41 3.50 17.23
C ASP A 294 8.21 4.46 17.16
N VAL A 295 7.74 4.77 15.94
CA VAL A 295 6.54 5.61 15.76
C VAL A 295 5.30 4.96 16.36
N LEU A 296 5.04 3.69 16.04
CA LEU A 296 3.84 2.98 16.52
C LEU A 296 3.82 2.87 18.06
N HIS A 297 4.96 2.66 18.69
CA HIS A 297 5.09 2.64 20.14
C HIS A 297 4.87 4.01 20.78
N ALA A 298 5.23 5.09 20.07
CA ALA A 298 5.04 6.45 20.55
C ALA A 298 3.62 7.00 20.30
N VAL A 299 2.75 6.29 19.55
CA VAL A 299 1.35 6.71 19.40
C VAL A 299 0.67 6.69 20.77
N ARG A 300 0.11 7.86 21.16
CA ARG A 300 -0.61 8.04 22.42
C ARG A 300 -1.75 7.04 22.55
N ARG A 301 -1.79 6.34 23.68
CA ARG A 301 -2.87 5.40 24.01
C ARG A 301 -3.99 6.13 24.72
N TYR A 302 -5.21 5.90 24.28
CA TYR A 302 -6.40 6.45 24.91
C TYR A 302 -7.21 5.32 25.57
N PRO A 303 -7.81 5.57 26.73
CA PRO A 303 -8.83 4.68 27.29
C PRO A 303 -10.01 4.53 26.33
N ALA A 304 -10.66 3.35 26.35
CA ALA A 304 -11.77 3.06 25.45
C ALA A 304 -12.93 4.07 25.61
N GLU A 305 -13.16 4.58 26.82
CA GLU A 305 -14.21 5.53 27.15
C GLU A 305 -14.05 6.88 26.42
N LEU A 306 -12.82 7.24 26.06
CA LEU A 306 -12.54 8.46 25.30
C LEU A 306 -12.64 8.29 23.79
N THR A 307 -13.04 7.10 23.30
CA THR A 307 -13.08 6.78 21.85
C THR A 307 -13.85 7.82 21.06
N GLY A 308 -14.99 8.33 21.56
CA GLY A 308 -15.78 9.36 20.89
C GLY A 308 -15.07 10.70 20.68
N ASP A 309 -13.95 10.94 21.39
CA ASP A 309 -13.16 12.18 21.26
C ASP A 309 -12.11 12.11 20.17
N TYR A 310 -11.68 10.92 19.76
CA TYR A 310 -10.59 10.74 18.82
C TYR A 310 -10.88 9.77 17.66
N ALA A 311 -12.01 9.06 17.68
CA ALA A 311 -12.41 8.13 16.63
C ALA A 311 -13.88 8.31 16.24
N VAL A 312 -14.12 8.37 14.93
CA VAL A 312 -15.45 8.47 14.32
C VAL A 312 -15.63 7.33 13.35
N ARG A 313 -16.78 6.67 13.39
CA ARG A 313 -17.21 5.66 12.42
C ARG A 313 -18.39 6.13 11.59
N GLY A 314 -18.52 5.58 10.38
CA GLY A 314 -19.66 5.87 9.53
C GLY A 314 -20.05 4.68 8.67
N GLN A 315 -21.30 4.67 8.20
CA GLN A 315 -21.81 3.70 7.25
C GLN A 315 -22.56 4.44 6.14
N TYR A 316 -22.26 4.12 4.87
CA TYR A 316 -22.93 4.82 3.78
C TYR A 316 -24.36 4.33 3.57
N GLY A 317 -25.26 5.29 3.43
CA GLY A 317 -26.61 5.12 2.95
C GLY A 317 -26.70 5.30 1.42
N PRO A 318 -27.91 5.15 0.85
CA PRO A 318 -28.15 5.44 -0.55
C PRO A 318 -27.70 6.86 -0.93
N GLY A 319 -27.23 7.03 -2.17
CA GLY A 319 -26.76 8.34 -2.63
C GLY A 319 -26.62 8.44 -4.14
N ARG A 320 -25.80 9.40 -4.59
CA ARG A 320 -25.51 9.58 -6.02
C ARG A 320 -24.00 9.65 -6.25
N MET A 321 -23.54 8.93 -7.27
CA MET A 321 -22.15 8.96 -7.72
C MET A 321 -22.15 9.11 -9.24
N ASP A 322 -21.40 10.09 -9.76
CA ASP A 322 -21.34 10.42 -11.19
C ASP A 322 -22.75 10.54 -11.84
N GLY A 323 -23.67 11.17 -11.10
CA GLY A 323 -25.06 11.37 -11.51
C GLY A 323 -26.00 10.15 -11.38
N ARG A 324 -25.47 8.96 -11.06
CA ARG A 324 -26.24 7.70 -10.92
C ARG A 324 -26.59 7.43 -9.46
N LYS A 325 -27.80 6.92 -9.23
CA LYS A 325 -28.20 6.41 -7.90
C LYS A 325 -27.37 5.16 -7.58
N VAL A 326 -26.89 5.06 -6.35
CA VAL A 326 -26.18 3.89 -5.82
C VAL A 326 -26.81 3.44 -4.51
N PRO A 327 -26.81 2.13 -4.21
CA PRO A 327 -27.40 1.59 -2.99
C PRO A 327 -26.60 2.00 -1.75
N GLY A 328 -27.26 1.91 -0.60
CA GLY A 328 -26.62 1.97 0.70
C GLY A 328 -25.93 0.65 1.05
N TYR A 329 -25.07 0.68 2.07
CA TYR A 329 -24.30 -0.48 2.50
C TYR A 329 -25.15 -1.71 2.81
N ARG A 330 -26.25 -1.51 3.57
CA ARG A 330 -27.18 -2.59 3.96
C ARG A 330 -28.00 -3.16 2.80
N GLU A 331 -27.94 -2.50 1.64
CA GLU A 331 -28.58 -2.95 0.39
C GLU A 331 -27.60 -3.67 -0.54
N GLU A 332 -26.30 -3.69 -0.22
CA GLU A 332 -25.30 -4.37 -1.03
C GLU A 332 -25.39 -5.90 -0.86
N PRO A 333 -25.08 -6.69 -1.92
CA PRO A 333 -25.12 -8.14 -1.84
C PRO A 333 -24.17 -8.72 -0.78
N GLY A 334 -24.69 -9.63 0.05
CA GLY A 334 -23.90 -10.31 1.10
C GLY A 334 -23.73 -9.51 2.38
N VAL A 335 -24.48 -8.41 2.55
CA VAL A 335 -24.54 -7.59 3.77
C VAL A 335 -25.82 -7.87 4.54
N ALA A 336 -25.72 -7.96 5.86
CA ALA A 336 -26.91 -8.13 6.72
C ALA A 336 -27.74 -6.83 6.77
N PRO A 337 -29.09 -6.90 6.71
CA PRO A 337 -29.94 -5.70 6.72
C PRO A 337 -29.79 -4.82 7.96
N GLY A 338 -29.38 -5.41 9.09
CA GLY A 338 -29.12 -4.71 10.35
C GLY A 338 -27.63 -4.52 10.66
N SER A 339 -26.75 -4.65 9.66
CA SER A 339 -25.30 -4.57 9.86
C SER A 339 -24.86 -3.28 10.56
N ASN A 340 -23.95 -3.42 11.50
CA ASN A 340 -23.32 -2.33 12.24
C ASN A 340 -21.84 -2.14 11.87
N THR A 341 -21.41 -2.77 10.77
CA THR A 341 -20.06 -2.67 10.24
C THR A 341 -19.83 -1.29 9.65
N GLU A 342 -18.76 -0.64 10.06
CA GLU A 342 -18.39 0.66 9.58
C GLU A 342 -17.77 0.60 8.18
N THR A 343 -18.17 1.51 7.30
CA THR A 343 -17.60 1.71 5.96
C THR A 343 -16.77 2.98 5.84
N PHE A 344 -16.67 3.71 6.94
CA PHE A 344 -15.88 4.90 7.11
C PHE A 344 -15.27 4.90 8.51
N ALA A 345 -14.02 5.34 8.61
CA ALA A 345 -13.35 5.60 9.86
C ALA A 345 -12.51 6.88 9.76
N ALA A 346 -12.57 7.70 10.80
CA ALA A 346 -11.67 8.82 10.99
C ALA A 346 -11.10 8.80 12.41
N LEU A 347 -9.78 9.05 12.51
CA LEU A 347 -9.08 9.06 13.79
C LEU A 347 -8.23 10.32 13.92
N ARG A 348 -8.12 10.83 15.16
CA ARG A 348 -7.15 11.82 15.57
C ARG A 348 -6.15 11.16 16.49
N LEU A 349 -4.90 11.05 16.05
CA LEU A 349 -3.81 10.43 16.81
C LEU A 349 -2.76 11.49 17.17
N PHE A 350 -2.03 11.24 18.26
CA PHE A 350 -0.84 11.98 18.65
C PHE A 350 0.33 11.03 18.82
N ILE A 351 1.53 11.53 18.56
CA ILE A 351 2.78 10.78 18.69
C ILE A 351 3.60 11.46 19.78
N ASP A 352 3.74 10.78 20.93
CA ASP A 352 4.41 11.31 22.11
C ASP A 352 5.93 11.11 22.01
N ASN A 353 6.55 11.92 21.18
CA ASN A 353 8.00 12.03 21.05
C ASN A 353 8.42 13.48 20.82
N TRP A 354 9.72 13.75 20.86
CA TRP A 354 10.26 15.11 20.73
C TRP A 354 9.91 15.82 19.41
N ARG A 355 9.81 15.03 18.33
CA ARG A 355 9.49 15.56 17.01
C ARG A 355 8.02 15.98 16.88
N TRP A 356 7.10 15.22 17.45
CA TRP A 356 5.68 15.30 17.15
C TRP A 356 4.78 15.65 18.33
N GLN A 357 5.37 15.89 19.53
CA GLN A 357 4.56 16.22 20.70
C GLN A 357 3.53 17.32 20.38
N ASP A 358 2.25 17.02 20.64
CA ASP A 358 1.08 17.87 20.45
C ASP A 358 0.75 18.25 18.98
N VAL A 359 1.36 17.60 17.99
CA VAL A 359 0.94 17.69 16.58
C VAL A 359 -0.13 16.63 16.33
N PRO A 360 -1.37 16.99 15.93
CA PRO A 360 -2.40 16.03 15.61
C PRO A 360 -2.18 15.42 14.22
N PHE A 361 -2.36 14.10 14.15
CA PHE A 361 -2.41 13.31 12.91
C PHE A 361 -3.85 12.87 12.69
N TYR A 362 -4.47 13.35 11.62
CA TYR A 362 -5.83 13.01 11.22
C TYR A 362 -5.80 11.94 10.13
N LEU A 363 -6.33 10.77 10.41
CA LEU A 363 -6.45 9.66 9.48
C LEU A 363 -7.91 9.52 9.04
N ARG A 364 -8.17 9.40 7.74
CA ARG A 364 -9.52 9.21 7.21
C ARG A 364 -9.53 8.19 6.08
N THR A 365 -10.48 7.27 6.15
CA THR A 365 -10.77 6.33 5.06
C THR A 365 -12.27 6.06 4.96
N GLY A 366 -12.73 5.64 3.79
CA GLY A 366 -14.12 5.22 3.61
C GLY A 366 -14.43 4.81 2.19
N LYS A 367 -15.53 4.07 2.05
CA LYS A 367 -16.11 3.64 0.77
C LYS A 367 -17.22 4.57 0.32
N ARG A 368 -17.51 4.57 -0.99
CA ARG A 368 -18.52 5.45 -1.61
C ARG A 368 -18.30 6.94 -1.28
N LEU A 369 -17.04 7.34 -1.07
CA LEU A 369 -16.71 8.76 -0.90
C LEU A 369 -16.74 9.52 -2.24
N GLY A 370 -16.85 10.84 -2.18
CA GLY A 370 -17.10 11.71 -3.33
C GLY A 370 -16.05 11.63 -4.44
N LYS A 371 -14.81 11.25 -4.10
CA LYS A 371 -13.71 11.09 -5.08
C LYS A 371 -12.73 10.04 -4.59
N GLN A 372 -12.22 9.22 -5.52
CA GLN A 372 -11.10 8.34 -5.20
C GLN A 372 -9.83 9.16 -5.04
N THR A 373 -9.21 9.09 -3.86
CA THR A 373 -7.93 9.74 -3.58
C THR A 373 -7.18 9.03 -2.47
N SER A 374 -5.86 9.00 -2.60
CA SER A 374 -4.96 8.67 -1.49
C SER A 374 -3.91 9.75 -1.44
N GLU A 375 -3.87 10.50 -0.35
CA GLU A 375 -2.98 11.64 -0.19
C GLU A 375 -2.59 11.86 1.26
N ILE A 376 -1.43 12.48 1.46
CA ILE A 376 -0.96 12.96 2.75
C ILE A 376 -0.73 14.46 2.62
N VAL A 377 -1.35 15.23 3.50
CA VAL A 377 -1.21 16.70 3.52
C VAL A 377 -0.53 17.11 4.81
N ILE A 378 0.62 17.74 4.69
CA ILE A 378 1.35 18.36 5.78
C ILE A 378 0.97 19.85 5.79
N HIS A 379 0.32 20.30 6.86
CA HIS A 379 -0.06 21.68 7.06
C HIS A 379 0.97 22.36 7.95
N PHE A 380 1.59 23.42 7.44
CA PHE A 380 2.56 24.18 8.21
C PHE A 380 1.89 25.26 9.04
N ARG A 381 2.50 25.59 10.17
CA ARG A 381 2.06 26.67 11.03
C ARG A 381 2.04 28.00 10.27
N PRO A 382 1.14 28.92 10.62
CA PRO A 382 1.18 30.27 10.07
C PRO A 382 2.50 30.97 10.44
N VAL A 383 2.86 31.99 9.68
CA VAL A 383 3.99 32.87 10.02
C VAL A 383 3.78 33.46 11.41
N PRO A 384 4.81 33.56 12.26
CA PRO A 384 4.66 34.01 13.65
C PRO A 384 4.28 35.48 13.75
N HIS A 385 4.57 36.25 12.72
CA HIS A 385 4.21 37.65 12.62
C HIS A 385 3.84 38.01 11.18
N GLN A 386 2.67 38.62 11.00
CA GLN A 386 2.20 39.08 9.70
C GLN A 386 2.63 40.54 9.45
N SER A 387 3.64 40.72 8.58
CA SER A 387 4.18 42.05 8.23
C SER A 387 3.46 42.74 7.07
N PHE A 388 2.55 42.01 6.38
CA PHE A 388 1.80 42.58 5.27
C PHE A 388 0.52 43.29 5.75
N PRO A 389 0.05 44.34 5.04
CA PRO A 389 -1.24 44.95 5.31
C PRO A 389 -2.40 43.96 5.28
N LEU A 390 -3.44 44.18 6.07
CA LEU A 390 -4.61 43.28 6.12
C LEU A 390 -5.26 43.09 4.76
N GLU A 391 -5.34 44.15 3.96
CA GLU A 391 -5.90 44.15 2.61
C GLU A 391 -5.11 43.26 1.66
N ALA A 392 -3.80 43.13 1.87
CA ALA A 392 -2.93 42.26 1.07
C ALA A 392 -3.12 40.77 1.42
N THR A 393 -3.72 40.45 2.55
CA THR A 393 -3.80 39.09 3.11
C THR A 393 -5.20 38.50 3.10
N ILE A 394 -6.18 39.10 2.45
CA ILE A 394 -7.58 38.64 2.39
C ILE A 394 -7.69 37.19 1.88
N ASN A 395 -6.83 36.79 0.93
CA ASN A 395 -6.79 35.44 0.36
C ASN A 395 -5.65 34.59 0.94
N TRP A 396 -5.13 34.96 2.10
CA TRP A 396 -4.02 34.23 2.70
C TRP A 396 -4.43 32.82 3.12
N MET A 397 -3.61 31.84 2.77
CA MET A 397 -3.77 30.44 3.18
C MET A 397 -2.44 29.92 3.73
N PRO A 398 -2.46 29.06 4.76
CA PRO A 398 -1.25 28.42 5.25
C PRO A 398 -0.51 27.64 4.16
N VAL A 399 0.81 27.56 4.29
CA VAL A 399 1.65 26.70 3.45
C VAL A 399 1.26 25.26 3.70
N SER A 400 1.12 24.48 2.62
CA SER A 400 0.87 23.05 2.73
C SER A 400 1.64 22.27 1.68
N LEU A 401 2.08 21.07 2.05
CA LEU A 401 2.73 20.12 1.18
C LEU A 401 1.85 18.87 1.07
N THR A 402 1.44 18.52 -0.14
CA THR A 402 0.61 17.35 -0.42
C THR A 402 1.42 16.29 -1.18
N LEU A 403 1.48 15.09 -0.62
CA LEU A 403 1.99 13.91 -1.29
C LEU A 403 0.81 13.15 -1.88
N CYS A 404 0.64 13.22 -3.21
CA CYS A 404 -0.44 12.58 -3.95
C CYS A 404 -0.03 11.15 -4.31
N ILE A 405 -0.73 10.14 -3.76
CA ILE A 405 -0.43 8.71 -3.95
C ILE A 405 -1.31 8.11 -5.05
N GLN A 406 -2.59 8.49 -5.11
CA GLN A 406 -3.57 8.03 -6.11
C GLN A 406 -4.66 9.09 -6.32
N PRO A 407 -5.28 9.15 -7.53
CA PRO A 407 -5.01 8.37 -8.76
C PRO A 407 -3.82 8.90 -9.55
N ARG A 408 -3.35 10.10 -9.28
CA ARG A 408 -2.19 10.73 -9.93
C ARG A 408 -1.08 10.89 -8.90
N GLU A 409 0.09 10.44 -9.26
CA GLU A 409 1.26 10.42 -8.39
C GLU A 409 2.07 11.71 -8.54
N GLY A 410 2.37 12.35 -7.40
CA GLY A 410 3.12 13.59 -7.42
C GLY A 410 3.19 14.30 -6.08
N ILE A 411 3.76 15.49 -6.10
CA ILE A 411 3.94 16.35 -4.93
C ILE A 411 3.42 17.75 -5.29
N VAL A 412 2.65 18.36 -4.40
CA VAL A 412 2.14 19.72 -4.57
C VAL A 412 2.54 20.56 -3.35
N LEU A 413 3.31 21.61 -3.57
CA LEU A 413 3.61 22.62 -2.57
C LEU A 413 2.76 23.86 -2.83
N ARG A 414 1.92 24.25 -1.85
CA ARG A 414 1.16 25.50 -1.86
C ARG A 414 1.84 26.51 -0.98
N PHE A 415 2.03 27.72 -1.49
CA PHE A 415 2.64 28.85 -0.75
C PHE A 415 2.07 30.19 -1.24
N GLN A 416 2.43 31.29 -0.57
CA GLN A 416 1.97 32.62 -0.95
C GLN A 416 2.94 33.29 -1.93
N ALA A 417 2.39 33.93 -2.96
CA ALA A 417 3.14 34.81 -3.86
C ALA A 417 2.43 36.17 -4.01
N LYS A 418 3.21 37.23 -4.21
CA LYS A 418 2.65 38.53 -4.56
C LYS A 418 2.13 38.47 -6.01
N ARG A 419 0.87 38.86 -6.21
CA ARG A 419 0.31 39.03 -7.56
C ARG A 419 1.09 40.13 -8.31
N PRO A 420 1.42 39.95 -9.58
CA PRO A 420 2.01 41.00 -10.40
C PRO A 420 1.10 42.25 -10.43
N GLY A 421 1.70 43.42 -10.31
CA GLY A 421 0.99 44.72 -10.25
C GLY A 421 1.62 45.69 -9.23
N ALA A 422 1.13 46.90 -9.21
CA ALA A 422 1.62 47.97 -8.30
C ALA A 422 1.24 47.70 -6.83
N GLU A 423 0.06 47.14 -6.61
CA GLU A 423 -0.44 46.82 -5.27
C GLU A 423 0.17 45.55 -4.71
N VAL A 424 0.35 45.50 -3.40
CA VAL A 424 0.76 44.29 -2.68
C VAL A 424 -0.49 43.49 -2.36
N VAL A 425 -0.74 42.43 -3.16
CA VAL A 425 -1.82 41.45 -2.95
C VAL A 425 -1.21 40.08 -2.94
N LEU A 426 -1.35 39.36 -1.82
CA LEU A 426 -0.90 37.97 -1.69
C LEU A 426 -1.96 37.00 -2.21
N GLN A 427 -1.52 36.00 -2.93
CA GLN A 427 -2.38 34.91 -3.43
C GLN A 427 -1.70 33.55 -3.24
N PRO A 428 -2.47 32.50 -2.90
CA PRO A 428 -1.93 31.14 -2.87
C PRO A 428 -1.59 30.69 -4.29
N VAL A 429 -0.38 30.18 -4.45
CA VAL A 429 0.11 29.55 -5.68
C VAL A 429 0.59 28.14 -5.40
N THR A 430 0.71 27.31 -6.44
CA THR A 430 1.16 25.92 -6.30
C THR A 430 2.35 25.65 -7.20
N MET A 431 3.36 24.98 -6.65
CA MET A 431 4.37 24.25 -7.40
C MET A 431 4.00 22.77 -7.35
N HIS A 432 4.13 22.09 -8.47
CA HIS A 432 3.80 20.66 -8.54
C HIS A 432 4.89 19.87 -9.28
N PHE A 433 5.12 18.68 -8.77
CA PHE A 433 5.94 17.64 -9.37
C PHE A 433 5.02 16.47 -9.72
N SER A 434 5.14 15.95 -10.93
CA SER A 434 4.44 14.74 -11.38
C SER A 434 5.47 13.71 -11.81
N TYR A 435 5.34 12.48 -11.30
CA TYR A 435 6.24 11.37 -11.67
C TYR A 435 6.20 11.11 -13.16
N ARG A 436 5.00 11.08 -13.73
CA ARG A 436 4.81 10.85 -15.17
C ARG A 436 5.48 11.90 -16.03
N ASP A 437 5.41 13.18 -15.64
CA ASP A 437 6.00 14.27 -16.42
C ASP A 437 7.52 14.29 -16.28
N ALA A 438 8.04 13.99 -15.10
CA ALA A 438 9.47 14.02 -14.82
C ALA A 438 10.22 12.82 -15.40
N PHE A 439 9.62 11.63 -15.36
CA PHE A 439 10.30 10.39 -15.76
C PHE A 439 9.77 9.78 -17.08
N GLY A 440 8.66 10.29 -17.61
CA GLY A 440 8.10 9.83 -18.88
C GLY A 440 7.50 8.42 -18.87
N LEU A 441 7.43 7.78 -17.70
CA LEU A 441 7.01 6.39 -17.55
C LEU A 441 5.88 6.29 -16.52
N PRO A 442 4.92 5.36 -16.70
CA PRO A 442 3.97 5.03 -15.65
C PRO A 442 4.68 4.35 -14.49
N SER A 443 4.23 4.60 -13.27
CA SER A 443 4.72 3.88 -12.10
C SER A 443 4.40 2.39 -12.21
N PRO A 444 5.30 1.50 -11.77
CA PRO A 444 5.05 0.07 -11.77
C PRO A 444 3.87 -0.29 -10.85
N ASP A 445 3.16 -1.38 -11.16
CA ASP A 445 2.15 -1.94 -10.25
C ASP A 445 2.82 -2.34 -8.93
N ALA A 446 2.15 -2.08 -7.81
CA ALA A 446 2.68 -2.36 -6.48
C ALA A 446 3.08 -3.83 -6.29
N TYR A 447 2.30 -4.78 -6.86
CA TYR A 447 2.62 -6.21 -6.78
C TYR A 447 3.86 -6.59 -7.58
N LYS A 448 4.13 -5.91 -8.69
CA LYS A 448 5.37 -6.10 -9.46
C LYS A 448 6.60 -5.78 -8.61
N THR A 449 6.57 -4.65 -7.93
CA THR A 449 7.64 -4.22 -7.01
C THR A 449 7.79 -5.20 -5.84
N LEU A 450 6.69 -5.55 -5.17
CA LEU A 450 6.68 -6.47 -4.04
C LEU A 450 7.20 -7.87 -4.40
N LEU A 451 6.80 -8.41 -5.54
CA LEU A 451 7.28 -9.71 -6.01
C LEU A 451 8.78 -9.68 -6.33
N TRP A 452 9.25 -8.59 -6.93
CA TRP A 452 10.67 -8.44 -7.20
C TRP A 452 11.49 -8.32 -5.91
N ASP A 453 11.08 -7.46 -4.95
CA ASP A 453 11.75 -7.34 -3.65
C ASP A 453 11.75 -8.67 -2.89
N LEU A 454 10.65 -9.42 -2.96
CA LEU A 454 10.56 -10.77 -2.41
C LEU A 454 11.55 -11.74 -3.09
N MET A 455 11.71 -11.66 -4.42
CA MET A 455 12.65 -12.48 -5.18
C MET A 455 14.12 -12.21 -4.84
N ILE A 456 14.48 -10.94 -4.59
CA ILE A 456 15.85 -10.58 -4.17
C ILE A 456 16.06 -10.67 -2.65
N GLY A 457 14.97 -10.80 -1.86
CA GLY A 457 15.01 -10.90 -0.41
C GLY A 457 15.13 -9.56 0.31
N ASP A 458 14.78 -8.47 -0.34
CA ASP A 458 14.68 -7.15 0.30
C ASP A 458 13.38 -7.04 1.11
N ALA A 459 13.52 -6.95 2.42
CA ALA A 459 12.38 -6.87 3.34
C ALA A 459 12.02 -5.43 3.75
N THR A 460 12.62 -4.41 3.13
CA THR A 460 12.48 -2.99 3.52
C THR A 460 11.02 -2.52 3.53
N ILE A 461 10.23 -2.93 2.53
CA ILE A 461 8.83 -2.55 2.38
C ILE A 461 7.84 -3.59 2.93
N PHE A 462 8.32 -4.63 3.61
CA PHE A 462 7.47 -5.63 4.25
C PHE A 462 7.35 -5.38 5.74
N MET A 463 6.18 -5.69 6.31
CA MET A 463 5.93 -5.50 7.73
C MET A 463 6.60 -6.59 8.56
N ARG A 464 7.10 -6.21 9.74
CA ARG A 464 7.62 -7.12 10.75
C ARG A 464 6.52 -7.44 11.79
N ALA A 465 6.66 -8.54 12.51
CA ALA A 465 5.66 -8.99 13.49
C ALA A 465 5.29 -7.90 14.49
N ASP A 466 6.29 -7.25 15.09
CA ASP A 466 6.10 -6.18 16.08
C ASP A 466 5.37 -4.95 15.53
N GLN A 467 5.55 -4.62 14.25
CA GLN A 467 4.78 -3.54 13.60
C GLN A 467 3.29 -3.87 13.53
N VAL A 468 2.95 -5.10 13.14
CA VAL A 468 1.55 -5.54 13.03
C VAL A 468 0.90 -5.58 14.41
N GLU A 469 1.61 -6.07 15.42
CA GLU A 469 1.16 -6.15 16.80
C GLU A 469 0.98 -4.76 17.43
N ALA A 470 1.94 -3.86 17.23
CA ALA A 470 1.84 -2.47 17.69
C ALA A 470 0.67 -1.73 17.02
N ALA A 471 0.46 -1.93 15.71
CA ALA A 471 -0.67 -1.35 14.98
C ALA A 471 -2.02 -1.82 15.54
N TRP A 472 -2.19 -3.11 15.83
CA TRP A 472 -3.38 -3.63 16.48
C TRP A 472 -3.57 -3.05 17.88
N SER A 473 -2.50 -2.95 18.66
CA SER A 473 -2.56 -2.39 20.02
C SER A 473 -3.07 -0.94 20.06
N ILE A 474 -2.83 -0.14 18.99
CA ILE A 474 -3.37 1.21 18.87
C ILE A 474 -4.89 1.19 18.69
N LEU A 475 -5.40 0.23 17.94
CA LEU A 475 -6.80 0.19 17.50
C LEU A 475 -7.72 -0.64 18.41
N MET A 476 -7.15 -1.52 19.26
CA MET A 476 -7.96 -2.36 20.17
C MET A 476 -8.97 -1.56 21.01
N PRO A 477 -8.60 -0.42 21.66
CA PRO A 477 -9.57 0.34 22.45
C PRO A 477 -10.75 0.86 21.60
N VAL A 478 -10.50 1.24 20.34
CA VAL A 478 -11.55 1.70 19.42
C VAL A 478 -12.48 0.55 19.04
N LEU A 479 -11.92 -0.62 18.71
CA LEU A 479 -12.68 -1.81 18.36
C LEU A 479 -13.55 -2.28 19.52
N GLU A 480 -12.99 -2.41 20.72
CA GLU A 480 -13.69 -2.84 21.93
C GLU A 480 -14.84 -1.88 22.27
N TYR A 481 -14.62 -0.58 22.14
CA TYR A 481 -15.65 0.41 22.33
C TYR A 481 -16.77 0.29 21.28
N TRP A 482 -16.42 0.16 20.00
CA TRP A 482 -17.41 0.04 18.94
C TRP A 482 -18.20 -1.27 18.98
N ASP A 483 -17.59 -2.35 19.41
CA ASP A 483 -18.24 -3.65 19.57
C ASP A 483 -19.30 -3.62 20.72
N THR A 484 -19.01 -2.87 21.79
CA THR A 484 -19.91 -2.74 22.95
C THR A 484 -20.93 -1.59 22.83
N HIS A 485 -20.73 -0.66 21.90
CA HIS A 485 -21.60 0.50 21.68
C HIS A 485 -22.06 0.56 20.21
N PRO A 486 -23.08 -0.21 19.81
CA PRO A 486 -23.62 -0.18 18.45
C PRO A 486 -24.02 1.23 18.02
N ALA A 487 -23.78 1.58 16.75
CA ALA A 487 -24.17 2.89 16.22
C ALA A 487 -25.68 2.96 16.03
N ALA A 488 -26.35 3.88 16.73
CA ALA A 488 -27.79 4.07 16.62
C ALA A 488 -28.20 4.82 15.34
N ASP A 489 -27.27 5.52 14.70
CA ASP A 489 -27.48 6.45 13.57
C ASP A 489 -27.07 5.90 12.20
N PHE A 490 -26.67 4.62 12.13
CA PHE A 490 -26.31 4.01 10.85
C PHE A 490 -27.51 3.70 9.95
N PRO A 491 -27.41 4.02 8.64
CA PRO A 491 -26.34 4.70 7.91
C PRO A 491 -26.35 6.21 8.18
N ASN A 492 -25.17 6.83 8.35
CA ASN A 492 -25.02 8.24 8.76
C ASN A 492 -24.27 9.13 7.76
N TYR A 493 -23.95 8.64 6.57
CA TYR A 493 -23.52 9.48 5.45
C TYR A 493 -24.06 8.98 4.11
N ALA A 494 -24.34 9.89 3.20
CA ALA A 494 -24.81 9.55 1.87
C ALA A 494 -23.65 9.09 0.97
N ALA A 495 -23.86 8.05 0.15
CA ALA A 495 -22.90 7.70 -0.88
C ALA A 495 -22.64 8.90 -1.81
N GLY A 496 -21.37 9.20 -2.09
CA GLY A 496 -20.92 10.37 -2.85
C GLY A 496 -20.56 11.58 -1.97
N SER A 497 -20.79 11.53 -0.66
CA SER A 497 -20.32 12.55 0.29
C SER A 497 -18.90 12.27 0.82
N TRP A 498 -18.41 13.07 1.78
CA TRP A 498 -17.09 12.92 2.37
C TRP A 498 -17.10 12.26 3.76
N GLY A 499 -18.14 11.52 4.09
CA GLY A 499 -18.29 10.86 5.37
C GLY A 499 -19.34 11.51 6.27
N PRO A 500 -19.47 11.05 7.52
CA PRO A 500 -20.42 11.59 8.49
C PRO A 500 -19.99 12.98 8.99
N LYS A 501 -20.96 13.77 9.44
CA LYS A 501 -20.75 15.13 9.97
C LYS A 501 -19.82 15.16 11.20
N GLU A 502 -19.83 14.11 11.97
CA GLU A 502 -18.98 13.93 13.15
C GLU A 502 -17.49 13.93 12.78
N ALA A 503 -17.14 13.49 11.56
CA ALA A 503 -15.76 13.54 11.06
C ALA A 503 -15.29 14.98 10.83
N GLU A 504 -16.17 15.88 10.39
CA GLU A 504 -15.87 17.32 10.30
C GLU A 504 -15.68 17.93 11.70
N THR A 505 -16.53 17.53 12.64
CA THR A 505 -16.44 17.97 14.05
C THR A 505 -15.13 17.55 14.70
N LEU A 506 -14.64 16.32 14.37
CA LEU A 506 -13.38 15.79 14.91
C LEU A 506 -12.18 16.70 14.63
N VAL A 507 -12.07 17.24 13.42
CA VAL A 507 -10.96 18.14 13.04
C VAL A 507 -11.23 19.58 13.49
N ALA A 508 -12.50 20.03 13.47
CA ALA A 508 -12.89 21.38 13.86
C ALA A 508 -12.62 21.69 15.33
N ARG A 509 -12.61 20.70 16.23
CA ARG A 509 -12.24 20.86 17.66
C ARG A 509 -10.85 21.48 17.87
N GLN A 510 -9.96 21.37 16.89
CA GLN A 510 -8.61 21.96 16.90
C GLN A 510 -8.49 23.14 15.92
N GLY A 511 -9.61 23.66 15.40
CA GLY A 511 -9.60 24.71 14.38
C GLY A 511 -9.13 24.27 13.00
N CYS A 512 -9.03 22.96 12.76
CA CYS A 512 -8.61 22.38 11.49
C CYS A 512 -9.81 22.05 10.60
N ILE A 513 -9.54 21.83 9.31
CA ILE A 513 -10.51 21.34 8.32
C ILE A 513 -9.90 20.19 7.53
N TRP A 514 -10.74 19.25 7.09
CA TRP A 514 -10.28 18.25 6.14
C TRP A 514 -9.88 18.92 4.82
N PRO A 515 -8.70 18.61 4.28
CA PRO A 515 -8.34 19.13 2.97
C PRO A 515 -9.28 18.58 1.90
N PHE A 516 -9.64 19.44 0.93
CA PHE A 516 -10.24 18.94 -0.32
C PHE A 516 -9.18 18.21 -1.13
N PRO A 517 -9.55 17.09 -1.81
CA PRO A 517 -8.60 16.33 -2.60
C PRO A 517 -7.86 17.18 -3.60
N THR A 518 -6.54 17.14 -3.51
CA THR A 518 -5.66 17.88 -4.41
C THR A 518 -5.75 17.29 -5.81
N SER A 519 -5.99 18.13 -6.81
CA SER A 519 -5.92 17.73 -8.22
C SER A 519 -4.61 18.23 -8.81
N LEU A 520 -3.74 17.31 -9.21
CA LEU A 520 -2.65 17.64 -10.12
C LEU A 520 -3.25 18.13 -11.44
N PRO A 521 -2.70 19.21 -12.05
CA PRO A 521 -3.18 19.68 -13.35
C PRO A 521 -3.11 18.56 -14.40
N PRO A 522 -3.93 18.60 -15.46
CA PRO A 522 -3.83 17.65 -16.55
C PRO A 522 -2.42 17.69 -17.15
N VAL A 523 -1.94 16.52 -17.56
CA VAL A 523 -0.62 16.37 -18.21
C VAL A 523 -0.61 17.25 -19.46
N HIS A 524 0.27 18.23 -19.55
CA HIS A 524 0.48 18.98 -20.77
C HIS A 524 1.14 18.08 -21.81
N PRO A 525 0.60 17.97 -23.04
CA PRO A 525 1.19 17.12 -24.09
C PRO A 525 2.51 17.65 -24.66
N ALA A 526 3.08 18.69 -24.10
CA ALA A 526 4.29 19.35 -24.59
C ALA A 526 5.42 19.28 -23.58
N VAL A 527 6.09 18.14 -23.49
CA VAL A 527 7.55 18.02 -23.30
C VAL A 527 7.95 16.62 -23.81
N MET A 528 7.83 16.39 -25.11
CA MET A 528 8.72 15.47 -25.82
C MET A 528 9.75 16.36 -26.52
N LEU A 529 10.86 16.59 -25.87
CA LEU A 529 12.12 17.06 -26.49
C LEU A 529 13.18 15.98 -26.32
#